data_77f1088833e88800ec6c6cb20159dabd
#
_entry.id   77f1088833e88800ec6c6cb20159dabd
#
_cell.length_a   1.000
_cell.length_b   1.000
_cell.length_c   1.000
_cell.angle_alpha   90.00
_cell.angle_beta   90.00
_cell.angle_gamma   90.00
#
_symmetry.space_group_name_H-M   'P 1'
#
loop_
_entity.id
_entity.type
_entity.pdbx_description
1 polymer ?
#
loop_
_entity_poly.entity_id
_entity_poly.type
_entity_poly.pdbx_seq_one_letter_code
_entity_poly.pdbx_strand_id
1 'polypeptide(L)'
;QKQLTDLDRREKAFGFDEMIRRVYALDMDCEYDKLQLSNPWFDEEYRIAQSELFISALRVRKQFLYENRKNIKAALSIWNHQNNYLDKKRVISAAWGWINLTVPVISSTFASFSRMCRNLGADTMGQLFVDEAGQAVPQAGVGAIFRSKHVMVLGDPSQIKPVLTLDASVLSMLGRHFGVTEKYLSESASAQTLVDSA
;
A
#
# COMPACT_ATOMS: atom_id res chain seq x y z
N GLN A 1 -2.60 20.24 -30.29
CA GLN A 1 -3.96 20.81 -30.41
C GLN A 1 -5.05 19.73 -30.41
N LYS A 2 -4.94 18.63 -31.20
CA LYS A 2 -5.95 17.55 -31.24
C LYS A 2 -6.12 16.80 -29.91
N GLN A 3 -5.06 16.62 -29.14
CA GLN A 3 -5.10 15.94 -27.83
C GLN A 3 -5.74 16.81 -26.73
N LEU A 4 -5.51 18.13 -26.78
CA LEU A 4 -6.14 19.08 -25.86
C LEU A 4 -7.65 19.18 -26.08
N THR A 5 -8.11 19.18 -27.34
CA THR A 5 -9.55 19.18 -27.66
C THR A 5 -10.26 17.89 -27.26
N ASP A 6 -9.56 16.75 -27.19
CA ASP A 6 -10.13 15.48 -26.76
C ASP A 6 -10.23 15.39 -25.22
N LEU A 7 -9.28 15.98 -24.50
CA LEU A 7 -9.33 16.16 -23.03
C LEU A 7 -10.48 17.10 -22.65
N ASP A 8 -10.58 18.28 -23.26
CA ASP A 8 -11.67 19.24 -23.03
C ASP A 8 -13.07 18.63 -23.31
N ARG A 9 -13.16 17.75 -24.33
CA ARG A 9 -14.40 17.06 -24.65
C ARG A 9 -14.75 16.01 -23.58
N ARG A 10 -13.76 15.30 -23.04
CA ARG A 10 -13.92 14.33 -21.96
C ARG A 10 -14.27 15.02 -20.64
N GLU A 11 -13.62 16.14 -20.32
CA GLU A 11 -13.94 16.95 -19.15
C GLU A 11 -15.40 17.45 -19.17
N LYS A 12 -15.85 17.97 -20.30
CA LYS A 12 -17.25 18.40 -20.51
C LYS A 12 -18.24 17.24 -20.44
N ALA A 13 -17.89 16.06 -20.95
CA ALA A 13 -18.75 14.88 -20.92
C ALA A 13 -18.93 14.31 -19.51
N PHE A 14 -17.97 14.53 -18.60
CA PHE A 14 -18.06 14.09 -17.22
C PHE A 14 -18.65 15.12 -16.26
N GLY A 15 -19.11 16.29 -16.74
CA GLY A 15 -19.61 17.36 -15.86
C GLY A 15 -18.57 17.88 -14.86
N PHE A 16 -17.28 17.71 -15.16
CA PHE A 16 -16.16 17.99 -14.28
C PHE A 16 -16.15 19.45 -13.80
N ASP A 17 -16.51 20.38 -14.69
CA ASP A 17 -16.61 21.80 -14.36
C ASP A 17 -17.66 22.12 -13.28
N GLU A 18 -18.79 21.44 -13.32
CA GLU A 18 -19.88 21.65 -12.35
C GLU A 18 -19.54 21.00 -11.00
N MET A 19 -18.88 19.85 -11.04
CA MET A 19 -18.38 19.15 -9.85
C MET A 19 -17.26 19.96 -9.16
N ILE A 20 -16.30 20.51 -9.92
CA ILE A 20 -15.23 21.36 -9.39
C ILE A 20 -15.82 22.62 -8.73
N ARG A 21 -16.81 23.27 -9.33
CA ARG A 21 -17.45 24.43 -8.75
C ARG A 21 -18.18 24.13 -7.45
N ARG A 22 -18.72 22.95 -7.27
CA ARG A 22 -19.38 22.50 -6.02
C ARG A 22 -18.38 22.13 -4.92
N VAL A 23 -17.25 21.54 -5.29
CA VAL A 23 -16.31 20.94 -4.32
C VAL A 23 -15.23 21.91 -3.83
N TYR A 24 -14.89 22.95 -4.59
CA TYR A 24 -13.75 23.82 -4.28
C TYR A 24 -14.08 25.20 -3.77
N ALA A 25 -15.34 25.53 -3.58
CA ALA A 25 -15.71 26.80 -2.97
C ALA A 25 -15.65 26.73 -1.44
N LEU A 26 -14.44 26.72 -0.90
CA LEU A 26 -14.24 27.10 0.50
C LEU A 26 -14.62 28.57 0.62
N ASP A 27 -15.70 28.85 1.32
CA ASP A 27 -16.07 30.22 1.69
C ASP A 27 -15.12 30.72 2.80
N MET A 28 -14.03 31.35 2.38
CA MET A 28 -13.03 31.90 3.31
C MET A 28 -13.53 33.11 4.10
N ASP A 29 -14.67 33.67 3.69
CA ASP A 29 -15.30 34.82 4.34
C ASP A 29 -16.30 34.39 5.43
N CYS A 30 -16.52 33.09 5.61
CA CYS A 30 -17.42 32.60 6.66
C CYS A 30 -16.74 32.58 8.03
N GLU A 31 -17.56 32.55 9.10
CA GLU A 31 -17.06 32.43 10.47
C GLU A 31 -16.15 31.18 10.63
N TYR A 32 -15.10 31.34 11.45
CA TYR A 32 -14.08 30.30 11.66
C TYR A 32 -14.67 28.92 12.02
N ASP A 33 -15.68 28.91 12.91
CA ASP A 33 -16.33 27.68 13.33
C ASP A 33 -17.04 26.95 12.15
N LYS A 34 -17.67 27.72 11.27
CA LYS A 34 -18.29 27.19 10.05
C LYS A 34 -17.25 26.69 9.08
N LEU A 35 -16.12 27.40 8.92
CA LEU A 35 -15.02 26.99 8.09
C LEU A 35 -14.43 25.64 8.58
N GLN A 36 -14.24 25.49 9.88
CA GLN A 36 -13.72 24.25 10.47
C GLN A 36 -14.68 23.06 10.32
N LEU A 37 -15.97 23.31 10.32
CA LEU A 37 -17.00 22.28 10.09
C LEU A 37 -17.26 22.03 8.60
N SER A 38 -16.82 22.92 7.72
CA SER A 38 -16.96 22.74 6.29
C SER A 38 -15.98 21.68 5.79
N ASN A 39 -16.44 20.85 4.89
CA ASN A 39 -15.60 19.87 4.22
C ASN A 39 -15.81 19.98 2.71
N PRO A 40 -14.95 20.71 1.99
CA PRO A 40 -15.09 20.92 0.56
C PRO A 40 -15.01 19.61 -0.25
N TRP A 41 -14.45 18.56 0.36
CA TRP A 41 -14.35 17.22 -0.25
C TRP A 41 -15.59 16.36 0.01
N PHE A 42 -16.57 16.88 0.76
CA PHE A 42 -17.72 16.11 1.24
C PHE A 42 -19.01 16.55 0.52
N ASP A 43 -19.07 16.27 -0.76
CA ASP A 43 -20.31 16.36 -1.53
C ASP A 43 -21.17 15.11 -1.28
N GLU A 44 -22.42 15.30 -0.86
CA GLU A 44 -23.29 14.18 -0.48
C GLU A 44 -23.68 13.32 -1.70
N GLU A 45 -23.97 13.93 -2.83
CA GLU A 45 -24.34 13.21 -4.06
C GLU A 45 -23.17 12.38 -4.56
N TYR A 46 -21.97 12.95 -4.54
CA TYR A 46 -20.74 12.24 -4.91
C TYR A 46 -20.44 11.07 -3.97
N ARG A 47 -20.62 11.25 -2.67
CA ARG A 47 -20.44 10.20 -1.67
C ARG A 47 -21.42 9.05 -1.85
N ILE A 48 -22.69 9.37 -2.16
CA ILE A 48 -23.72 8.35 -2.48
C ILE A 48 -23.30 7.59 -3.72
N ALA A 49 -22.91 8.27 -4.80
CA ALA A 49 -22.49 7.65 -6.05
C ALA A 49 -21.24 6.75 -5.84
N GLN A 50 -20.26 7.20 -5.04
CA GLN A 50 -19.10 6.37 -4.66
C GLN A 50 -19.53 5.12 -3.89
N SER A 51 -20.47 5.24 -2.97
CA SER A 51 -20.98 4.13 -2.18
C SER A 51 -21.72 3.12 -3.05
N GLU A 52 -22.54 3.58 -3.99
CA GLU A 52 -23.25 2.73 -4.95
C GLU A 52 -22.28 2.00 -5.88
N LEU A 53 -21.26 2.70 -6.38
CA LEU A 53 -20.19 2.10 -7.17
C LEU A 53 -19.47 1.02 -6.39
N PHE A 54 -19.11 1.30 -5.15
CA PHE A 54 -18.44 0.34 -4.27
C PHE A 54 -19.28 -0.91 -4.04
N ILE A 55 -20.57 -0.76 -3.70
CA ILE A 55 -21.48 -1.90 -3.52
C ILE A 55 -21.66 -2.70 -4.81
N SER A 56 -21.74 -2.02 -5.95
CA SER A 56 -21.85 -2.68 -7.26
C SER A 56 -20.58 -3.48 -7.59
N ALA A 57 -19.41 -2.89 -7.34
CA ALA A 57 -18.13 -3.58 -7.49
C ALA A 57 -18.02 -4.82 -6.57
N LEU A 58 -18.49 -4.73 -5.33
CA LEU A 58 -18.54 -5.88 -4.42
C LEU A 58 -19.46 -6.99 -4.93
N ARG A 59 -20.61 -6.64 -5.54
CA ARG A 59 -21.53 -7.64 -6.13
C ARG A 59 -20.86 -8.39 -7.29
N VAL A 60 -20.23 -7.66 -8.22
CA VAL A 60 -19.49 -8.25 -9.34
C VAL A 60 -18.37 -9.17 -8.84
N ARG A 61 -17.60 -8.68 -7.87
CA ARG A 61 -16.52 -9.45 -7.25
C ARG A 61 -17.04 -10.72 -6.59
N LYS A 62 -18.11 -10.65 -5.81
CA LYS A 62 -18.75 -11.81 -5.16
C LYS A 62 -19.14 -12.86 -6.20
N GLN A 63 -19.76 -12.46 -7.31
CA GLN A 63 -20.14 -13.36 -8.39
C GLN A 63 -18.91 -14.02 -9.02
N PHE A 64 -17.88 -13.24 -9.33
CA PHE A 64 -16.63 -13.76 -9.90
C PHE A 64 -15.97 -14.79 -8.96
N LEU A 65 -15.89 -14.51 -7.67
CA LEU A 65 -15.31 -15.44 -6.69
C LEU A 65 -16.14 -16.73 -6.58
N TYR A 66 -17.46 -16.63 -6.64
CA TYR A 66 -18.34 -17.79 -6.62
C TYR A 66 -18.14 -18.70 -7.83
N GLU A 67 -18.06 -18.12 -9.01
CA GLU A 67 -17.80 -18.86 -10.26
C GLU A 67 -16.42 -19.55 -10.25
N ASN A 68 -15.43 -18.90 -9.65
CA ASN A 68 -14.05 -19.38 -9.56
C ASN A 68 -13.71 -20.10 -8.23
N ARG A 69 -14.70 -20.54 -7.46
CA ARG A 69 -14.50 -21.16 -6.14
C ARG A 69 -13.56 -22.37 -6.11
N LYS A 70 -13.45 -23.09 -7.22
CA LYS A 70 -12.50 -24.22 -7.33
C LYS A 70 -11.06 -23.74 -7.33
N ASN A 71 -10.78 -22.64 -8.04
CA ASN A 71 -9.45 -22.02 -8.08
C ASN A 71 -9.05 -21.46 -6.72
N ILE A 72 -10.01 -20.84 -6.02
CA ILE A 72 -9.78 -20.31 -4.67
C ILE A 72 -9.46 -21.44 -3.69
N LYS A 73 -10.21 -22.55 -3.72
CA LYS A 73 -9.93 -23.73 -2.89
C LYS A 73 -8.56 -24.32 -3.18
N ALA A 74 -8.19 -24.44 -4.47
CA ALA A 74 -6.86 -24.89 -4.88
C ALA A 74 -5.77 -23.94 -4.37
N ALA A 75 -5.96 -22.64 -4.49
CA ALA A 75 -5.01 -21.63 -4.00
C ALA A 75 -4.79 -21.73 -2.49
N LEU A 76 -5.86 -21.87 -1.70
CA LEU A 76 -5.77 -22.08 -0.26
C LEU A 76 -5.04 -23.37 0.10
N SER A 77 -5.30 -24.46 -0.63
CA SER A 77 -4.59 -25.73 -0.45
C SER A 77 -3.09 -25.59 -0.73
N ILE A 78 -2.73 -24.94 -1.83
CA ILE A 78 -1.32 -24.66 -2.18
C ILE A 78 -0.68 -23.79 -1.10
N TRP A 79 -1.37 -22.75 -0.64
CA TRP A 79 -0.87 -21.85 0.37
C TRP A 79 -0.58 -22.54 1.71
N ASN A 80 -1.47 -23.43 2.13
CA ASN A 80 -1.31 -24.19 3.36
C ASN A 80 -0.19 -25.24 3.26
N HIS A 81 0.12 -25.72 2.06
CA HIS A 81 1.13 -26.75 1.80
C HIS A 81 2.28 -26.24 0.92
N GLN A 82 2.70 -25.00 1.11
CA GLN A 82 3.73 -24.34 0.28
C GLN A 82 5.02 -25.18 0.14
N ASN A 83 5.38 -25.93 1.18
CA ASN A 83 6.59 -26.74 1.19
C ASN A 83 6.61 -27.80 0.06
N ASN A 84 5.44 -28.21 -0.44
CA ASN A 84 5.32 -29.15 -1.55
C ASN A 84 5.54 -28.50 -2.94
N TYR A 85 5.71 -27.17 -2.98
CA TYR A 85 5.79 -26.37 -4.20
C TYR A 85 7.00 -25.44 -4.25
N LEU A 86 8.05 -25.70 -3.44
CA LEU A 86 9.22 -24.82 -3.34
C LEU A 86 10.01 -24.70 -4.64
N ASP A 87 9.99 -25.75 -5.45
CA ASP A 87 10.53 -25.82 -6.81
C ASP A 87 9.65 -25.08 -7.84
N LYS A 88 8.39 -24.79 -7.50
CA LYS A 88 7.36 -24.21 -8.36
C LYS A 88 6.90 -22.84 -7.86
N LYS A 89 7.83 -21.89 -7.71
CA LYS A 89 7.55 -20.53 -7.18
C LYS A 89 6.38 -19.82 -7.86
N ARG A 90 6.19 -20.04 -9.17
CA ARG A 90 5.05 -19.48 -9.92
C ARG A 90 3.70 -19.96 -9.40
N VAL A 91 3.61 -21.20 -8.93
CA VAL A 91 2.38 -21.78 -8.38
C VAL A 91 2.04 -21.12 -7.06
N ILE A 92 3.05 -20.87 -6.20
CA ILE A 92 2.85 -20.15 -4.92
C ILE A 92 2.44 -18.70 -5.19
N SER A 93 3.08 -18.03 -6.16
CA SER A 93 2.71 -16.65 -6.53
C SER A 93 1.29 -16.56 -7.11
N ALA A 94 0.88 -17.53 -7.93
CA ALA A 94 -0.48 -17.61 -8.46
C ALA A 94 -1.52 -17.85 -7.33
N ALA A 95 -1.20 -18.71 -6.38
CA ALA A 95 -2.04 -18.95 -5.20
C ALA A 95 -2.19 -17.68 -4.37
N TRP A 96 -1.10 -16.93 -4.16
CA TRP A 96 -1.15 -15.61 -3.52
C TRP A 96 -2.06 -14.64 -4.27
N GLY A 97 -1.98 -14.59 -5.60
CA GLY A 97 -2.87 -13.75 -6.42
C GLY A 97 -4.36 -14.06 -6.19
N TRP A 98 -4.75 -15.33 -6.12
CA TRP A 98 -6.12 -15.74 -5.80
C TRP A 98 -6.54 -15.38 -4.38
N ILE A 99 -5.64 -15.53 -3.40
CA ILE A 99 -5.88 -15.13 -2.01
C ILE A 99 -6.07 -13.61 -1.93
N ASN A 100 -5.20 -12.84 -2.57
CA ASN A 100 -5.27 -11.38 -2.58
C ASN A 100 -6.50 -10.85 -3.32
N LEU A 101 -6.94 -11.55 -4.36
CA LEU A 101 -8.23 -11.26 -5.01
C LEU A 101 -9.41 -11.50 -4.05
N THR A 102 -9.32 -12.49 -3.16
CA THR A 102 -10.36 -12.77 -2.17
C THR A 102 -10.29 -11.82 -0.98
N VAL A 103 -9.08 -11.51 -0.51
CA VAL A 103 -8.79 -10.58 0.58
C VAL A 103 -7.80 -9.53 0.06
N PRO A 104 -8.27 -8.40 -0.49
CA PRO A 104 -7.44 -7.46 -1.22
C PRO A 104 -6.45 -6.69 -0.34
N VAL A 105 -6.75 -6.55 0.93
CA VAL A 105 -5.88 -5.87 1.91
C VAL A 105 -5.57 -6.86 3.03
N ILE A 106 -4.30 -7.11 3.23
CA ILE A 106 -3.79 -7.99 4.29
C ILE A 106 -2.78 -7.18 5.09
N SER A 107 -3.04 -6.99 6.37
CA SER A 107 -2.09 -6.33 7.27
C SER A 107 -1.26 -7.36 8.05
N SER A 108 -0.03 -6.98 8.37
CA SER A 108 0.91 -7.81 9.11
C SER A 108 1.96 -6.93 9.79
N THR A 109 2.48 -7.37 10.91
CA THR A 109 3.70 -6.76 11.45
C THR A 109 4.92 -7.23 10.66
N PHE A 110 6.00 -6.47 10.67
CA PHE A 110 7.25 -6.88 10.02
C PHE A 110 7.75 -8.23 10.51
N ALA A 111 7.64 -8.51 11.80
CA ALA A 111 8.05 -9.79 12.38
C ALA A 111 7.27 -10.99 11.82
N SER A 112 5.97 -10.81 11.55
CA SER A 112 5.12 -11.87 10.99
C SER A 112 5.22 -11.94 9.46
N PHE A 113 5.53 -10.83 8.79
CA PHE A 113 5.58 -10.72 7.35
C PHE A 113 6.57 -11.71 6.73
N SER A 114 7.78 -11.80 7.26
CA SER A 114 8.83 -12.67 6.72
C SER A 114 8.41 -14.14 6.73
N ARG A 115 7.68 -14.57 7.75
CA ARG A 115 7.13 -15.94 7.85
C ARG A 115 5.97 -16.15 6.89
N MET A 116 5.06 -15.19 6.81
CA MET A 116 3.87 -15.25 5.94
C MET A 116 4.26 -15.28 4.46
N CYS A 117 5.21 -14.43 4.06
CA CYS A 117 5.57 -14.19 2.65
C CYS A 117 6.91 -14.83 2.24
N ARG A 118 7.49 -15.74 3.06
CA ARG A 118 8.84 -16.29 2.87
C ARG A 118 9.09 -16.88 1.49
N ASN A 119 8.08 -17.50 0.89
CA ASN A 119 8.18 -18.19 -0.40
C ASN A 119 7.78 -17.33 -1.60
N LEU A 120 7.43 -16.05 -1.38
CA LEU A 120 7.19 -15.08 -2.44
C LEU A 120 8.52 -14.49 -2.90
N GLY A 121 8.71 -14.41 -4.21
CA GLY A 121 9.88 -13.79 -4.83
C GLY A 121 9.75 -12.26 -4.94
N ALA A 122 10.75 -11.64 -5.59
CA ALA A 122 10.72 -10.23 -5.93
C ALA A 122 9.46 -9.88 -6.73
N ASP A 123 8.95 -8.68 -6.55
CA ASP A 123 7.84 -8.09 -7.32
C ASP A 123 6.56 -8.94 -7.40
N THR A 124 6.37 -9.86 -6.46
CA THR A 124 5.17 -10.72 -6.44
C THR A 124 3.94 -9.97 -5.94
N MET A 125 4.13 -9.02 -5.02
CA MET A 125 3.05 -8.21 -4.44
C MET A 125 2.87 -6.94 -5.27
N GLY A 126 1.61 -6.50 -5.43
CA GLY A 126 1.29 -5.29 -6.21
C GLY A 126 1.67 -4.02 -5.46
N GLN A 127 1.05 -3.80 -4.31
CA GLN A 127 1.18 -2.59 -3.50
C GLN A 127 1.58 -2.97 -2.07
N LEU A 128 2.51 -2.21 -1.50
CA LEU A 128 2.88 -2.26 -0.09
C LEU A 128 2.62 -0.89 0.52
N PHE A 129 1.89 -0.87 1.61
CA PHE A 129 1.73 0.30 2.47
C PHE A 129 2.45 0.01 3.78
N VAL A 130 3.40 0.87 4.13
CA VAL A 130 4.13 0.79 5.40
C VAL A 130 3.66 1.95 6.26
N ASP A 131 2.91 1.63 7.29
CA ASP A 131 2.43 2.60 8.27
C ASP A 131 3.43 2.74 9.42
N GLU A 132 3.54 3.93 10.00
CA GLU A 132 4.48 4.27 11.07
C GLU A 132 5.94 3.92 10.71
N ALA A 133 6.31 4.14 9.47
CA ALA A 133 7.61 3.73 8.93
C ALA A 133 8.80 4.47 9.56
N GLY A 134 8.56 5.63 10.15
CA GLY A 134 9.56 6.37 10.95
C GLY A 134 10.04 5.60 12.18
N GLN A 135 9.20 4.71 12.73
CA GLN A 135 9.48 3.91 13.92
C GLN A 135 10.16 2.55 13.62
N ALA A 136 10.22 2.16 12.35
CA ALA A 136 10.75 0.88 11.96
C ALA A 136 12.21 0.99 11.49
N VAL A 137 13.08 0.10 11.98
CA VAL A 137 14.46 0.00 11.48
C VAL A 137 14.46 -0.42 10.00
N PRO A 138 15.37 0.10 9.16
CA PRO A 138 15.39 -0.16 7.71
C PRO A 138 15.35 -1.65 7.37
N GLN A 139 16.12 -2.45 8.06
CA GLN A 139 16.23 -3.89 7.82
C GLN A 139 14.93 -4.66 8.06
N ALA A 140 14.03 -4.13 8.87
CA ALA A 140 12.72 -4.75 9.08
C ALA A 140 11.82 -4.65 7.81
N GLY A 141 11.95 -3.54 7.06
CA GLY A 141 11.16 -3.27 5.85
C GLY A 141 11.69 -3.94 4.59
N VAL A 142 12.99 -4.23 4.51
CA VAL A 142 13.65 -4.70 3.28
C VAL A 142 12.96 -5.91 2.65
N GLY A 143 12.57 -6.89 3.47
CA GLY A 143 11.91 -8.10 2.97
C GLY A 143 10.54 -7.85 2.34
N ALA A 144 9.78 -6.85 2.82
CA ALA A 144 8.50 -6.45 2.28
C ALA A 144 8.70 -5.63 1.00
N ILE A 145 9.61 -4.67 1.03
CA ILE A 145 9.97 -3.81 -0.11
C ILE A 145 10.44 -4.68 -1.30
N PHE A 146 11.35 -5.61 -1.06
CA PHE A 146 11.86 -6.52 -2.10
C PHE A 146 10.77 -7.32 -2.83
N ARG A 147 9.67 -7.64 -2.13
CA ARG A 147 8.58 -8.45 -2.71
C ARG A 147 7.50 -7.62 -3.39
N SER A 148 7.59 -6.32 -3.34
CA SER A 148 6.54 -5.41 -3.78
C SER A 148 6.94 -4.63 -5.01
N LYS A 149 6.00 -4.45 -5.94
CA LYS A 149 6.19 -3.63 -7.16
C LYS A 149 6.16 -2.14 -6.87
N HIS A 150 5.26 -1.76 -5.96
CA HIS A 150 5.08 -0.37 -5.56
C HIS A 150 5.04 -0.29 -4.04
N VAL A 151 5.71 0.71 -3.51
CA VAL A 151 5.82 0.92 -2.06
C VAL A 151 5.37 2.33 -1.75
N MET A 152 4.45 2.46 -0.82
CA MET A 152 4.06 3.71 -0.20
C MET A 152 4.36 3.64 1.29
N VAL A 153 5.09 4.62 1.77
CA VAL A 153 5.55 4.71 3.15
C VAL A 153 4.84 5.89 3.79
N LEU A 154 4.24 5.65 4.95
CA LEU A 154 3.53 6.64 5.73
C LEU A 154 4.17 6.70 7.12
N GLY A 155 4.44 7.89 7.59
CA GLY A 155 5.02 8.12 8.91
C GLY A 155 5.38 9.58 9.09
N ASP A 156 5.62 9.95 10.33
CA ASP A 156 6.09 11.28 10.69
C ASP A 156 7.55 11.18 11.18
N PRO A 157 8.51 11.73 10.42
CA PRO A 157 9.93 11.67 10.79
C PRO A 157 10.26 12.47 12.05
N SER A 158 9.34 13.33 12.51
CA SER A 158 9.50 14.12 13.74
C SER A 158 9.08 13.34 15.00
N GLN A 159 8.39 12.21 14.84
CA GLN A 159 7.96 11.35 15.94
C GLN A 159 9.07 10.44 16.46
N ILE A 160 8.68 9.37 17.15
CA ILE A 160 9.60 8.44 17.79
C ILE A 160 10.51 7.75 16.76
N LYS A 161 11.82 7.81 16.97
CA LYS A 161 12.80 7.12 16.15
C LYS A 161 12.79 5.62 16.42
N PRO A 162 13.31 4.79 15.47
CA PRO A 162 13.42 3.36 15.67
C PRO A 162 14.24 3.02 16.92
N VAL A 163 13.77 2.06 17.70
CA VAL A 163 14.55 1.53 18.83
C VAL A 163 15.51 0.48 18.29
N LEU A 164 16.80 0.74 18.40
CA LEU A 164 17.84 -0.20 18.02
C LEU A 164 17.91 -1.32 19.03
N THR A 165 17.88 -2.55 18.55
CA THR A 165 18.05 -3.77 19.39
C THR A 165 19.50 -4.18 19.57
N LEU A 166 20.40 -3.64 18.73
CA LEU A 166 21.84 -3.85 18.79
C LEU A 166 22.54 -2.55 19.14
N ASP A 167 23.66 -2.67 19.86
CA ASP A 167 24.54 -1.55 20.14
C ASP A 167 25.05 -0.92 18.83
N ALA A 168 25.13 0.41 18.78
CA ALA A 168 25.55 1.16 17.59
C ALA A 168 26.95 0.75 17.10
N SER A 169 27.85 0.38 17.99
CA SER A 169 29.18 -0.10 17.65
C SER A 169 29.16 -1.44 16.91
N VAL A 170 28.30 -2.35 17.34
CA VAL A 170 28.05 -3.64 16.68
C VAL A 170 27.44 -3.46 15.31
N LEU A 171 26.45 -2.57 15.18
CA LEU A 171 25.84 -2.24 13.89
C LEU A 171 26.86 -1.65 12.93
N SER A 172 27.71 -0.72 13.39
CA SER A 172 28.77 -0.12 12.57
C SER A 172 29.79 -1.16 12.12
N MET A 173 30.18 -2.08 13.00
CA MET A 173 31.11 -3.17 12.66
C MET A 173 30.50 -4.11 11.60
N LEU A 174 29.24 -4.51 11.75
CA LEU A 174 28.52 -5.33 10.76
C LEU A 174 28.37 -4.59 9.44
N GLY A 175 28.04 -3.30 9.48
CA GLY A 175 27.94 -2.47 8.29
C GLY A 175 29.23 -2.42 7.48
N ARG A 176 30.36 -2.20 8.15
CA ARG A 176 31.69 -2.23 7.50
C ARG A 176 32.01 -3.60 6.91
N HIS A 177 31.69 -4.67 7.65
CA HIS A 177 31.95 -6.04 7.18
C HIS A 177 31.16 -6.38 5.91
N PHE A 178 29.89 -5.94 5.83
CA PHE A 178 29.02 -6.21 4.68
C PHE A 178 28.97 -5.07 3.65
N GLY A 179 29.75 -4.01 3.80
CA GLY A 179 29.78 -2.87 2.87
C GLY A 179 28.49 -2.03 2.88
N VAL A 180 27.73 -2.04 3.99
CA VAL A 180 26.52 -1.25 4.13
C VAL A 180 26.89 0.15 4.61
N THR A 181 26.37 1.17 3.93
CA THR A 181 26.62 2.58 4.25
C THR A 181 26.03 2.95 5.61
N GLU A 182 26.75 3.73 6.40
CA GLU A 182 26.32 4.16 7.74
C GLU A 182 24.97 4.88 7.76
N LYS A 183 24.60 5.55 6.69
CA LYS A 183 23.28 6.22 6.57
C LYS A 183 22.09 5.27 6.76
N TYR A 184 22.27 3.97 6.54
CA TYR A 184 21.23 2.95 6.73
C TYR A 184 21.31 2.24 8.08
N LEU A 185 22.31 2.56 8.88
CA LEU A 185 22.61 1.91 10.15
C LEU A 185 22.58 2.89 11.34
N SER A 186 22.45 4.18 11.06
CA SER A 186 22.44 5.22 12.11
C SER A 186 21.17 5.13 12.96
N GLU A 187 21.22 5.70 14.17
CA GLU A 187 20.05 5.84 15.05
C GLU A 187 18.91 6.65 14.42
N SER A 188 19.19 7.42 13.37
CA SER A 188 18.21 8.19 12.61
C SER A 188 17.69 7.44 11.38
N ALA A 189 18.22 6.27 11.05
CA ALA A 189 17.78 5.49 9.91
C ALA A 189 16.47 4.74 10.21
N SER A 190 15.49 4.87 9.34
CA SER A 190 14.19 4.21 9.44
C SER A 190 13.78 3.61 8.09
N ALA A 191 12.72 2.80 8.09
CA ALA A 191 12.13 2.33 6.84
C ALA A 191 11.65 3.50 5.96
N GLN A 192 11.25 4.61 6.56
CA GLN A 192 10.89 5.84 5.84
C GLN A 192 12.12 6.46 5.18
N THR A 193 13.19 6.71 5.92
CA THR A 193 14.41 7.31 5.34
C THR A 193 15.05 6.44 4.26
N LEU A 194 14.84 5.12 4.33
CA LEU A 194 15.28 4.19 3.28
C LEU A 194 14.57 4.49 1.95
N VAL A 195 13.26 4.70 1.98
CA VAL A 195 12.44 4.97 0.78
C VAL A 195 12.64 6.41 0.30
N ASP A 196 12.74 7.39 1.22
CA ASP A 196 12.99 8.79 0.89
C ASP A 196 14.35 9.01 0.20
N SER A 197 15.26 8.08 0.36
CA SER A 197 16.62 8.13 -0.24
C SER A 197 16.76 7.35 -1.55
N ALA A 198 15.69 6.71 -2.02
CA ALA A 198 15.67 5.91 -3.25
C ALA A 198 15.27 6.75 -4.45
#